data_1e959c2d51b53af2f0d23ab92ca11e5c
#
_entry.id   1e959c2d51b53af2f0d23ab92ca11e5c
#
_cell.length_a   1.000
_cell.length_b   1.000
_cell.length_c   1.000
_cell.angle_alpha   90.00
_cell.angle_beta   90.00
_cell.angle_gamma   90.00
#
_symmetry.space_group_name_H-M   'P 1'
#
loop_
_entity.id
_entity.type
_entity.pdbx_description
1 polymer ?
#
loop_
_entity_poly.entity_id
_entity_poly.type
_entity_poly.pdbx_seq_one_letter_code
_entity_poly.pdbx_strand_id
1 'polypeptide(L)'
;MMRKLAVVADYLDDSHRTHIEKMAGDAGFTVDYFTEGHLPQDRAGEYEVIYGTVPPKELKAATALRWFCCSYAGMDQWKDDALYHSPEVMLSNSSGAYGVTISEHMVMVTLMPVSYTHLTL
;
A
#
# COMPACT_ATOMS: atom_id res chain seq x y z
N MET A 1 -17.91 -14.75 12.81
CA MET A 1 -18.05 -13.61 11.88
C MET A 1 -16.78 -13.45 11.06
N MET A 2 -16.91 -13.39 9.75
CA MET A 2 -15.75 -13.21 8.87
C MET A 2 -15.23 -11.78 8.97
N ARG A 3 -13.94 -11.67 9.15
CA ARG A 3 -13.24 -10.37 9.14
C ARG A 3 -12.98 -9.97 7.67
N LYS A 4 -12.94 -8.70 7.39
CA LYS A 4 -12.79 -8.22 6.02
C LYS A 4 -11.51 -7.43 5.80
N LEU A 5 -10.85 -7.72 4.67
CA LEU A 5 -9.67 -7.05 4.18
C LEU A 5 -10.00 -6.37 2.86
N ALA A 6 -9.69 -5.08 2.74
CA ALA A 6 -9.79 -4.36 1.47
C ALA A 6 -8.40 -4.23 0.85
N VAL A 7 -8.29 -4.56 -0.44
CA VAL A 7 -7.07 -4.38 -1.22
C VAL A 7 -7.34 -3.30 -2.27
N VAL A 8 -6.75 -2.12 -2.06
CA VAL A 8 -6.92 -0.97 -2.96
C VAL A 8 -5.64 -0.83 -3.80
N ALA A 9 -5.60 -1.59 -4.88
CA ALA A 9 -4.45 -1.63 -5.77
C ALA A 9 -4.87 -2.10 -7.15
N ASP A 10 -4.24 -1.55 -8.20
CA ASP A 10 -4.55 -1.86 -9.59
C ASP A 10 -3.45 -2.68 -10.29
N TYR A 11 -2.37 -2.98 -9.59
CA TYR A 11 -1.18 -3.61 -10.17
C TYR A 11 -1.08 -5.11 -9.88
N LEU A 12 -2.09 -5.70 -9.24
CA LEU A 12 -2.04 -7.11 -8.85
C LEU A 12 -2.58 -8.01 -9.96
N ASP A 13 -1.84 -9.07 -10.27
CA ASP A 13 -2.29 -10.09 -11.22
C ASP A 13 -3.00 -11.26 -10.51
N ASP A 14 -3.43 -12.25 -11.28
CA ASP A 14 -4.18 -13.39 -10.74
C ASP A 14 -3.36 -14.20 -9.75
N SER A 15 -2.05 -14.32 -9.94
CA SER A 15 -1.20 -15.08 -9.02
C SER A 15 -1.07 -14.37 -7.68
N HIS A 16 -0.97 -13.03 -7.69
CA HIS A 16 -0.98 -12.25 -6.47
C HIS A 16 -2.30 -12.41 -5.72
N ARG A 17 -3.41 -12.31 -6.43
CA ARG A 17 -4.75 -12.44 -5.82
C ARG A 17 -4.96 -13.81 -5.21
N THR A 18 -4.56 -14.87 -5.90
CA THR A 18 -4.67 -16.24 -5.40
C THR A 18 -3.88 -16.39 -4.10
N HIS A 19 -2.67 -15.86 -4.05
CA HIS A 19 -1.83 -15.92 -2.85
C HIS A 19 -2.43 -15.13 -1.68
N ILE A 20 -2.91 -13.92 -1.96
CA ILE A 20 -3.54 -13.06 -0.95
C ILE A 20 -4.78 -13.74 -0.38
N GLU A 21 -5.64 -14.29 -1.24
CA GLU A 21 -6.88 -14.94 -0.81
C GLU A 21 -6.62 -16.18 0.02
N LYS A 22 -5.59 -16.95 -0.33
CA LYS A 22 -5.20 -18.12 0.46
C LYS A 22 -4.75 -17.72 1.85
N MET A 23 -3.84 -16.76 1.95
CA MET A 23 -3.31 -16.32 3.24
C MET A 23 -4.38 -15.62 4.08
N ALA A 24 -5.20 -14.81 3.45
CA ALA A 24 -6.29 -14.13 4.15
C ALA A 24 -7.32 -15.13 4.68
N GLY A 25 -7.68 -16.13 3.87
CA GLY A 25 -8.59 -17.20 4.29
C GLY A 25 -8.05 -17.98 5.48
N ASP A 26 -6.75 -18.29 5.48
CA ASP A 26 -6.10 -18.99 6.59
C ASP A 26 -6.15 -18.14 7.88
N ALA A 27 -6.15 -16.81 7.75
CA ALA A 27 -6.23 -15.90 8.88
C ALA A 27 -7.68 -15.53 9.27
N GLY A 28 -8.67 -16.03 8.56
CA GLY A 28 -10.08 -15.76 8.85
C GLY A 28 -10.64 -14.50 8.19
N PHE A 29 -10.01 -14.02 7.11
CA PHE A 29 -10.45 -12.84 6.38
C PHE A 29 -11.08 -13.18 5.03
N THR A 30 -12.06 -12.39 4.61
CA THR A 30 -12.49 -12.31 3.22
C THR A 30 -11.85 -11.08 2.60
N VAL A 31 -11.59 -11.12 1.29
CA VAL A 31 -10.87 -10.06 0.58
C VAL A 31 -11.76 -9.44 -0.49
N ASP A 32 -11.84 -8.12 -0.49
CA ASP A 32 -12.47 -7.35 -1.55
C ASP A 32 -11.40 -6.49 -2.24
N TYR A 33 -11.47 -6.41 -3.57
CA TYR A 33 -10.50 -5.67 -4.38
C TYR A 33 -11.12 -4.42 -4.96
N PHE A 34 -10.41 -3.30 -4.85
CA PHE A 34 -10.81 -2.01 -5.42
C PHE A 34 -9.67 -1.52 -6.30
N THR A 35 -9.91 -1.50 -7.60
CA THR A 35 -8.85 -1.25 -8.60
C THR A 35 -8.80 0.20 -9.09
N GLU A 36 -9.74 1.05 -8.66
CA GLU A 36 -9.82 2.43 -9.11
C GLU A 36 -9.12 3.43 -8.18
N GLY A 37 -8.41 2.93 -7.16
CA GLY A 37 -7.67 3.78 -6.24
C GLY A 37 -8.52 4.47 -5.18
N HIS A 38 -9.75 4.02 -4.98
CA HIS A 38 -10.68 4.59 -4.01
C HIS A 38 -11.30 3.51 -3.13
N LEU A 39 -11.60 3.87 -1.89
CA LEU A 39 -12.33 3.03 -0.96
C LEU A 39 -13.80 3.49 -0.95
N PRO A 40 -14.75 2.62 -1.33
CA PRO A 40 -16.17 3.00 -1.30
C PRO A 40 -16.60 3.43 0.08
N GLN A 41 -17.15 4.64 0.19
CA GLN A 41 -17.45 5.24 1.49
C GLN A 41 -18.65 4.60 2.19
N ASP A 42 -19.55 4.01 1.43
CA ASP A 42 -20.71 3.27 1.97
C ASP A 42 -20.30 1.91 2.57
N ARG A 43 -19.12 1.40 2.17
CA ARG A 43 -18.63 0.10 2.64
C ARG A 43 -17.37 0.22 3.51
N ALA A 44 -16.81 1.40 3.63
CA ALA A 44 -15.52 1.62 4.30
C ALA A 44 -15.53 1.11 5.76
N GLY A 45 -16.67 1.19 6.44
CA GLY A 45 -16.80 0.73 7.83
C GLY A 45 -16.78 -0.78 8.03
N GLU A 46 -16.74 -1.57 6.95
CA GLU A 46 -16.73 -3.03 7.06
C GLU A 46 -15.34 -3.63 7.19
N TYR A 47 -14.28 -2.88 6.87
CA TYR A 47 -12.93 -3.43 6.75
C TYR A 47 -12.09 -3.18 7.99
N GLU A 48 -11.53 -4.25 8.54
CA GLU A 48 -10.58 -4.16 9.66
C GLU A 48 -9.17 -3.89 9.19
N VAL A 49 -8.82 -4.35 7.99
CA VAL A 49 -7.49 -4.18 7.40
C VAL A 49 -7.65 -3.63 5.99
N ILE A 50 -6.86 -2.62 5.68
CA ILE A 50 -6.81 -2.03 4.33
C ILE A 50 -5.36 -2.06 3.88
N TYR A 51 -5.12 -2.66 2.72
CA TYR A 51 -3.82 -2.64 2.04
C TYR A 51 -3.92 -1.81 0.77
N GLY A 52 -2.93 -0.99 0.52
CA GLY A 52 -2.79 -0.30 -0.75
C GLY A 52 -2.66 1.20 -0.60
N THR A 53 -3.17 1.92 -1.59
CA THR A 53 -3.14 3.38 -1.62
C THR A 53 -4.57 3.91 -1.64
N VAL A 54 -4.95 4.57 -0.55
CA VAL A 54 -6.28 5.14 -0.38
C VAL A 54 -6.12 6.65 -0.18
N PRO A 55 -6.92 7.51 -0.84
CA PRO A 55 -6.89 8.93 -0.53
C PRO A 55 -7.07 9.15 0.98
N PRO A 56 -6.22 9.96 1.61
CA PRO A 56 -6.25 10.09 3.08
C PRO A 56 -7.63 10.45 3.63
N LYS A 57 -8.37 11.33 2.94
CA LYS A 57 -9.70 11.76 3.37
C LYS A 57 -10.73 10.61 3.44
N GLU A 58 -10.49 9.51 2.71
CA GLU A 58 -11.43 8.38 2.68
C GLU A 58 -11.27 7.45 3.89
N LEU A 59 -10.18 7.54 4.61
CA LEU A 59 -9.91 6.66 5.75
C LEU A 59 -10.79 6.96 6.96
N LYS A 60 -11.31 8.17 7.07
CA LYS A 60 -12.14 8.56 8.21
C LYS A 60 -13.43 7.74 8.31
N ALA A 61 -13.97 7.31 7.18
CA ALA A 61 -15.17 6.47 7.14
C ALA A 61 -14.89 5.01 7.54
N ALA A 62 -13.63 4.61 7.64
CA ALA A 62 -13.23 3.24 7.99
C ALA A 62 -13.27 3.05 9.51
N THR A 63 -14.49 2.96 10.06
CA THR A 63 -14.69 2.93 11.52
C THR A 63 -14.33 1.58 12.16
N ALA A 64 -14.21 0.52 11.38
CA ALA A 64 -13.76 -0.79 11.86
C ALA A 64 -12.26 -1.00 11.66
N LEU A 65 -11.55 -0.03 11.10
CA LEU A 65 -10.15 -0.17 10.73
C LEU A 65 -9.26 -0.36 11.96
N ARG A 66 -8.41 -1.39 11.89
CA ARG A 66 -7.40 -1.67 12.90
C ARG A 66 -5.98 -1.56 12.35
N TRP A 67 -5.82 -1.76 11.04
CA TRP A 67 -4.50 -1.71 10.40
C TRP A 67 -4.62 -1.20 8.97
N PHE A 68 -3.91 -0.11 8.68
CA PHE A 68 -3.72 0.37 7.32
C PHE A 68 -2.29 0.09 6.89
N CYS A 69 -2.14 -0.78 5.89
CA CYS A 69 -0.85 -1.12 5.30
C CYS A 69 -0.70 -0.35 3.99
N CYS A 70 0.01 0.77 4.04
CA CYS A 70 0.20 1.63 2.88
C CYS A 70 1.20 1.01 1.90
N SER A 71 0.86 1.00 0.62
CA SER A 71 1.76 0.47 -0.41
C SER A 71 2.91 1.40 -0.77
N TYR A 72 2.87 2.65 -0.34
CA TYR A 72 3.96 3.60 -0.54
C TYR A 72 4.99 3.53 0.58
N ALA A 73 6.24 3.85 0.26
CA ALA A 73 7.27 4.01 1.28
C ALA A 73 7.09 5.31 2.07
N GLY A 74 6.66 6.40 1.40
CA GLY A 74 6.39 7.68 2.05
C GLY A 74 5.03 7.70 2.70
N MET A 75 4.96 8.15 3.95
CA MET A 75 3.74 8.15 4.76
C MET A 75 3.22 9.54 5.11
N ASP A 76 3.81 10.60 4.56
CA ASP A 76 3.51 11.98 5.00
C ASP A 76 2.03 12.33 4.89
N GLN A 77 1.33 11.82 3.87
CA GLN A 77 -0.08 12.10 3.67
C GLN A 77 -0.99 11.33 4.63
N TRP A 78 -0.49 10.28 5.27
CA TRP A 78 -1.30 9.37 6.09
C TRP A 78 -0.95 9.38 7.57
N LYS A 79 -0.04 10.27 8.01
CA LYS A 79 0.42 10.32 9.40
C LYS A 79 -0.54 11.04 10.35
N ASP A 80 -1.42 11.88 9.85
CA ASP A 80 -2.28 12.69 10.69
C ASP A 80 -3.29 11.81 11.43
N ASP A 81 -3.26 11.85 12.75
CA ASP A 81 -4.18 11.08 13.59
C ASP A 81 -5.66 11.40 13.31
N ALA A 82 -5.94 12.62 12.85
CA ALA A 82 -7.31 13.05 12.53
C ALA A 82 -7.91 12.28 11.34
N LEU A 83 -7.09 11.59 10.53
CA LEU A 83 -7.57 10.79 9.41
C LEU A 83 -8.25 9.51 9.86
N TYR A 84 -8.00 9.06 11.07
CA TYR A 84 -8.44 7.76 11.57
C TYR A 84 -9.51 7.93 12.65
N HIS A 85 -10.38 6.95 12.77
CA HIS A 85 -11.44 6.98 13.78
C HIS A 85 -10.92 6.76 15.20
N SER A 86 -9.71 6.19 15.34
CA SER A 86 -9.13 5.83 16.63
C SER A 86 -7.61 5.95 16.58
N PRO A 87 -6.97 6.40 17.68
CA PRO A 87 -5.50 6.43 17.75
C PRO A 87 -4.86 5.04 17.84
N GLU A 88 -5.67 3.99 17.99
CA GLU A 88 -5.17 2.61 18.09
C GLU A 88 -4.97 1.95 16.73
N VAL A 89 -5.33 2.62 15.62
CA VAL A 89 -5.12 2.09 14.28
C VAL A 89 -3.62 2.00 14.01
N MET A 90 -3.19 0.81 13.60
CA MET A 90 -1.78 0.58 13.25
C MET A 90 -1.52 1.03 11.82
N LEU A 91 -0.39 1.71 11.62
CA LEU A 91 0.09 2.10 10.31
C LEU A 91 1.37 1.35 9.99
N SER A 92 1.45 0.83 8.77
CA SER A 92 2.71 0.32 8.22
C SER A 92 2.84 0.78 6.77
N ASN A 93 4.07 0.73 6.25
CA ASN A 93 4.35 1.17 4.88
C ASN A 93 5.34 0.21 4.22
N SER A 94 5.67 0.50 2.95
CA SER A 94 6.64 -0.28 2.20
C SER A 94 8.07 0.24 2.40
N SER A 95 8.42 0.59 3.62
CA SER A 95 9.74 1.12 3.98
C SER A 95 10.83 0.13 3.58
N GLY A 96 11.82 0.62 2.84
CA GLY A 96 12.93 -0.21 2.36
C GLY A 96 12.65 -1.03 1.12
N ALA A 97 11.39 -1.14 0.68
CA ALA A 97 11.02 -1.99 -0.46
C ALA A 97 11.70 -1.56 -1.76
N TYR A 98 11.92 -0.26 -1.94
CA TYR A 98 12.53 0.30 -3.16
C TYR A 98 14.01 0.66 -2.99
N GLY A 99 14.57 0.45 -1.79
CA GLY A 99 15.89 0.95 -1.45
C GLY A 99 16.99 0.43 -2.37
N VAL A 100 17.04 -0.86 -2.63
CA VAL A 100 18.06 -1.47 -3.50
C VAL A 100 17.90 -0.98 -4.93
N THR A 101 16.68 -1.04 -5.48
CA THR A 101 16.41 -0.65 -6.87
C THR A 101 16.75 0.82 -7.11
N ILE A 102 16.33 1.70 -6.20
CA ILE A 102 16.62 3.15 -6.31
C ILE A 102 18.12 3.40 -6.22
N SER A 103 18.80 2.72 -5.28
CA SER A 103 20.24 2.87 -5.12
C SER A 103 21.01 2.42 -6.36
N GLU A 104 20.62 1.30 -6.96
CA GLU A 104 21.22 0.82 -8.20
C GLU A 104 21.02 1.80 -9.35
N HIS A 105 19.81 2.37 -9.46
CA HIS A 105 19.50 3.37 -10.48
C HIS A 105 20.35 4.64 -10.30
N MET A 106 20.51 5.09 -9.07
CA MET A 106 21.34 6.28 -8.78
C MET A 106 22.80 6.05 -9.17
N VAL A 107 23.35 4.87 -8.87
CA VAL A 107 24.72 4.51 -9.27
C VAL A 107 24.83 4.51 -10.80
N MET A 108 23.88 3.88 -11.49
CA MET A 108 23.88 3.83 -12.95
C MET A 108 23.87 5.22 -13.56
N VAL A 109 22.97 6.10 -13.12
CA VAL A 109 22.85 7.46 -13.63
C VAL A 109 24.11 8.27 -13.36
N THR A 110 24.73 8.07 -12.20
CA THR A 110 25.98 8.76 -11.85
C THR A 110 27.14 8.33 -12.76
N LEU A 111 27.20 7.06 -13.12
CA LEU A 111 28.30 6.54 -13.95
C LEU A 111 28.12 6.79 -15.45
N MET A 112 26.91 6.99 -15.94
CA MET A 112 26.63 7.21 -17.35
C MET A 112 27.42 8.39 -17.95
N PRO A 113 27.47 9.58 -17.33
CA PRO A 113 28.26 10.71 -17.88
C PRO A 113 29.76 10.38 -18.01
N VAL A 114 30.33 9.62 -17.08
CA VAL A 114 31.72 9.21 -17.12
C VAL A 114 31.96 8.30 -18.32
N SER A 115 31.10 7.31 -18.54
CA SER A 115 31.18 6.40 -19.68
C SER A 115 31.08 7.16 -21.01
N TYR A 116 30.15 8.11 -21.10
CA TYR A 116 29.96 8.93 -22.29
C TYR A 116 31.21 9.78 -22.58
N THR A 117 31.78 10.40 -21.55
CA THR A 117 33.00 11.18 -21.68
C THR A 117 34.16 10.35 -22.23
N HIS A 118 34.31 9.12 -21.75
CA HIS A 118 35.35 8.21 -22.27
C HIS A 118 35.12 7.82 -23.74
N LEU A 119 33.86 7.66 -24.14
CA LEU A 119 33.55 7.31 -25.52
C LEU A 119 33.77 8.46 -26.50
N THR A 120 33.72 9.71 -26.05
CA THR A 120 33.92 10.90 -26.90
C THR A 120 35.36 11.31 -27.00
N LEU A 121 36.25 10.74 -26.19
CA LEU A 121 37.68 11.03 -26.25
C LEU A 121 38.39 10.08 -27.20
#